data_6b1d654ac1095764212f2a7b1ef4668c
#
_entry.id   6b1d654ac1095764212f2a7b1ef4668c
#
_cell.length_a   1.000
_cell.length_b   1.000
_cell.length_c   1.000
_cell.angle_alpha   90.00
_cell.angle_beta   90.00
_cell.angle_gamma   90.00
#
_symmetry.space_group_name_H-M   'P 1'
#
loop_
_entity.id
_entity.type
_entity.pdbx_description
1 polymer ?
#
loop_
_entity_poly.entity_id
_entity_poly.type
_entity_poly.pdbx_seq_one_letter_code
_entity_poly.pdbx_strand_id
1 'polypeptide(L)'
;MNYESVMKLALERAFYFPSCEVYGDAQAGFWEYGPTGVSIKNKFLELWRRELVRRDRMLEIDGSQIMSKSVFEASGHLGNFADPIIKCKKCGLTFRADKLISEIANVEIPESADLEDFDKMIQEKNIVCTKCKGEFDSAKKFNMMFRVGIGPEDVEAYLRPETCQSIFVDFPRLFKTMRGKLPLGIAQVGKSFRNEIAPRQSLLRLREFYQAEIEVFCNPGKLNDLEKFSEIENTTLRIQISDDIQVMTCKEAVEKEVIPNKFVAYYLGLLTEFYEKTGIDMEKSRFRKLGEKEKAFYADVAFDFEVNTTIGWLELVACNYRSDYDLSSHAKKSKEKFEVMDNDEKVLPHVFEISMGIDRSLYTILEHSLREDKENERMVLSIKPYLAPTHVGVLSLVKKDGLAEKTDEIYRLIRTKFDSFLDHSGAIGRRYRRLDEIGAPFAITVDHQTKEDNTVTIRRRDDMAQNRVNISELESILAKETAYP
;
A
#
# COMPACT_ATOMS: atom_id res chain seq x y z
N MET A 1 4.16 5.58 -18.47
CA MET A 1 4.34 7.01 -18.06
C MET A 1 5.44 7.06 -17.03
N ASN A 2 6.01 8.25 -16.73
CA ASN A 2 7.09 8.37 -15.74
C ASN A 2 6.58 8.99 -14.42
N TYR A 3 7.44 9.02 -13.41
CA TYR A 3 7.15 9.56 -12.08
C TYR A 3 6.59 11.00 -12.15
N GLU A 4 7.19 11.87 -12.98
CA GLU A 4 6.77 13.28 -13.10
C GLU A 4 5.35 13.42 -13.67
N SER A 5 4.97 12.53 -14.60
CA SER A 5 3.61 12.52 -15.17
C SER A 5 2.56 12.14 -14.13
N VAL A 6 2.88 11.15 -13.29
CA VAL A 6 2.00 10.74 -12.16
C VAL A 6 1.89 11.86 -11.13
N MET A 7 3.01 12.50 -10.79
CA MET A 7 3.03 13.62 -9.85
C MET A 7 2.20 14.81 -10.34
N LYS A 8 2.38 15.16 -11.62
CA LYS A 8 1.59 16.24 -12.23
C LYS A 8 0.08 15.94 -12.15
N LEU A 9 -0.33 14.74 -12.54
CA LEU A 9 -1.73 14.31 -12.46
C LEU A 9 -2.23 14.38 -11.01
N ALA A 10 -1.45 13.86 -10.06
CA ALA A 10 -1.84 13.80 -8.67
C ALA A 10 -2.13 15.18 -8.07
N LEU A 11 -1.25 16.15 -8.35
CA LEU A 11 -1.42 17.53 -7.88
C LEU A 11 -2.59 18.24 -8.60
N GLU A 12 -2.68 18.14 -9.92
CA GLU A 12 -3.72 18.79 -10.72
C GLU A 12 -5.13 18.24 -10.46
N ARG A 13 -5.26 16.97 -10.07
CA ARG A 13 -6.53 16.27 -9.87
C ARG A 13 -6.82 15.90 -8.43
N ALA A 14 -6.06 16.46 -7.49
CA ALA A 14 -6.23 16.30 -6.05
C ALA A 14 -6.28 14.82 -5.62
N PHE A 15 -5.36 14.00 -6.14
CA PHE A 15 -5.15 12.66 -5.61
C PHE A 15 -4.38 12.74 -4.30
N TYR A 16 -3.24 13.39 -4.30
CA TYR A 16 -2.43 13.65 -3.11
C TYR A 16 -1.52 14.87 -3.33
N PHE A 17 -1.14 15.50 -2.25
CA PHE A 17 -0.32 16.72 -2.25
C PHE A 17 0.47 16.83 -0.93
N PRO A 18 1.55 17.66 -0.88
CA PRO A 18 2.32 17.85 0.35
C PRO A 18 1.46 18.40 1.50
N SER A 19 1.64 17.87 2.71
CA SER A 19 0.97 18.40 3.89
C SER A 19 1.52 19.77 4.26
N CYS A 20 0.63 20.67 4.71
CA CYS A 20 0.99 22.00 5.21
C CYS A 20 1.78 22.87 4.23
N GLU A 21 1.67 22.66 2.91
CA GLU A 21 2.48 23.33 1.88
C GLU A 21 2.37 24.86 1.87
N VAL A 22 1.32 25.41 2.49
CA VAL A 22 1.14 26.86 2.63
C VAL A 22 2.10 27.50 3.65
N TYR A 23 2.78 26.69 4.47
CA TYR A 23 3.75 27.14 5.44
C TYR A 23 5.18 26.92 4.97
N GLY A 24 6.03 27.94 5.12
CA GLY A 24 7.44 27.85 4.68
C GLY A 24 8.31 26.88 5.46
N ASP A 25 7.85 26.38 6.61
CA ASP A 25 8.52 25.42 7.49
C ASP A 25 7.95 23.97 7.38
N ALA A 26 7.07 23.74 6.40
CA ALA A 26 6.52 22.40 6.14
C ALA A 26 7.63 21.35 5.98
N GLN A 27 7.54 20.29 6.77
CA GLN A 27 8.54 19.24 6.78
C GLN A 27 8.29 18.22 5.66
N ALA A 28 9.38 17.76 5.02
CA ALA A 28 9.29 16.71 4.00
C ALA A 28 8.81 15.37 4.59
N GLY A 29 8.20 14.54 3.73
CA GLY A 29 7.76 13.19 4.10
C GLY A 29 6.37 13.11 4.70
N PHE A 30 5.63 14.20 4.67
CA PHE A 30 4.21 14.25 5.04
C PHE A 30 3.36 14.62 3.82
N TRP A 31 2.40 13.77 3.49
CA TRP A 31 1.52 13.94 2.35
C TRP A 31 0.07 13.68 2.75
N GLU A 32 -0.84 14.34 2.09
CA GLU A 32 -2.27 14.22 2.32
C GLU A 32 -2.97 13.69 1.07
N TYR A 33 -3.98 12.86 1.27
CA TYR A 33 -4.88 12.47 0.19
C TYR A 33 -5.95 13.55 0.01
N GLY A 34 -6.05 14.08 -1.20
CA GLY A 34 -7.16 14.91 -1.60
C GLY A 34 -8.44 14.09 -1.83
N PRO A 35 -9.55 14.74 -2.19
CA PRO A 35 -10.86 14.07 -2.36
C PRO A 35 -10.80 12.88 -3.33
N THR A 36 -10.10 13.03 -4.46
CA THR A 36 -9.91 11.98 -5.46
C THR A 36 -9.10 10.81 -4.90
N GLY A 37 -8.04 11.12 -4.15
CA GLY A 37 -7.19 10.11 -3.52
C GLY A 37 -7.86 9.36 -2.38
N VAL A 38 -8.67 10.04 -1.55
CA VAL A 38 -9.46 9.38 -0.49
C VAL A 38 -10.42 8.38 -1.09
N SER A 39 -11.10 8.73 -2.19
CA SER A 39 -12.05 7.85 -2.85
C SER A 39 -11.39 6.56 -3.36
N ILE A 40 -10.29 6.66 -4.13
CA ILE A 40 -9.57 5.48 -4.63
C ILE A 40 -8.99 4.64 -3.48
N LYS A 41 -8.43 5.29 -2.44
CA LYS A 41 -7.90 4.58 -1.27
C LYS A 41 -8.97 3.74 -0.57
N ASN A 42 -10.14 4.31 -0.33
CA ASN A 42 -11.23 3.59 0.33
C ASN A 42 -11.73 2.40 -0.50
N LYS A 43 -11.83 2.56 -1.83
CA LYS A 43 -12.21 1.48 -2.75
C LYS A 43 -11.16 0.36 -2.81
N PHE A 44 -9.89 0.73 -2.82
CA PHE A 44 -8.78 -0.22 -2.74
C PHE A 44 -8.83 -1.03 -1.43
N LEU A 45 -9.06 -0.35 -0.29
CA LEU A 45 -9.20 -1.00 1.01
C LEU A 45 -10.45 -1.89 1.08
N GLU A 46 -11.56 -1.50 0.44
CA GLU A 46 -12.74 -2.36 0.34
C GLU A 46 -12.46 -3.62 -0.50
N LEU A 47 -11.73 -3.50 -1.62
CA LEU A 47 -11.27 -4.64 -2.40
C LEU A 47 -10.38 -5.56 -1.56
N TRP A 48 -9.42 -4.99 -0.81
CA TRP A 48 -8.55 -5.72 0.11
C TRP A 48 -9.33 -6.48 1.19
N ARG A 49 -10.35 -5.84 1.79
CA ARG A 49 -11.23 -6.50 2.76
C ARG A 49 -11.99 -7.66 2.15
N ARG A 50 -12.48 -7.51 0.91
CA ARG A 50 -13.23 -8.56 0.21
C ARG A 50 -12.36 -9.75 -0.11
N GLU A 51 -11.23 -9.49 -0.73
CA GLU A 51 -10.40 -10.51 -1.36
C GLU A 51 -9.46 -11.24 -0.39
N LEU A 52 -9.09 -10.60 0.72
CA LEU A 52 -8.20 -11.18 1.72
C LEU A 52 -8.93 -11.41 3.04
N VAL A 53 -9.46 -10.35 3.67
CA VAL A 53 -10.00 -10.45 5.04
C VAL A 53 -11.27 -11.29 5.10
N ARG A 54 -12.28 -10.98 4.28
CA ARG A 54 -13.57 -11.70 4.31
C ARG A 54 -13.47 -13.09 3.69
N ARG A 55 -12.72 -13.22 2.59
CA ARG A 55 -12.50 -14.50 1.91
C ARG A 55 -11.89 -15.54 2.86
N ASP A 56 -10.94 -15.13 3.68
CA ASP A 56 -10.27 -16.01 4.64
C ASP A 56 -10.85 -15.91 6.07
N ARG A 57 -12.00 -15.24 6.24
CA ARG A 57 -12.72 -15.08 7.51
C ARG A 57 -11.86 -14.52 8.64
N MET A 58 -10.98 -13.59 8.31
CA MET A 58 -10.09 -12.95 9.27
C MET A 58 -10.85 -11.94 10.14
N LEU A 59 -10.31 -11.69 11.32
CA LEU A 59 -10.77 -10.61 12.19
C LEU A 59 -10.12 -9.30 11.76
N GLU A 60 -10.83 -8.18 11.82
CA GLU A 60 -10.22 -6.85 11.62
C GLU A 60 -10.31 -6.06 12.91
N ILE A 61 -9.21 -5.42 13.31
CA ILE A 61 -9.12 -4.54 14.49
C ILE A 61 -8.70 -3.14 14.11
N ASP A 62 -8.90 -2.20 15.04
CA ASP A 62 -8.38 -0.83 14.94
C ASP A 62 -7.65 -0.49 16.24
N GLY A 63 -6.34 -0.73 16.26
CA GLY A 63 -5.46 -0.54 17.42
C GLY A 63 -4.92 0.87 17.55
N SER A 64 -4.44 1.19 18.75
CA SER A 64 -3.87 2.50 19.07
C SER A 64 -2.63 2.82 18.25
N GLN A 65 -2.53 4.08 17.81
CA GLN A 65 -1.32 4.59 17.13
C GLN A 65 -0.20 4.95 18.11
N ILE A 66 -0.57 5.38 19.32
CA ILE A 66 0.37 5.64 20.42
C ILE A 66 0.37 4.43 21.34
N MET A 67 1.55 3.85 21.56
CA MET A 67 1.71 2.65 22.36
C MET A 67 2.79 2.82 23.40
N SER A 68 2.70 2.04 24.48
CA SER A 68 3.64 2.09 25.58
C SER A 68 5.04 1.65 25.16
N LYS A 69 6.06 2.22 25.78
CA LYS A 69 7.48 1.86 25.60
C LYS A 69 7.72 0.35 25.69
N SER A 70 7.06 -0.32 26.63
CA SER A 70 7.24 -1.75 26.87
C SER A 70 6.91 -2.64 25.68
N VAL A 71 5.95 -2.23 24.84
CA VAL A 71 5.61 -2.95 23.59
C VAL A 71 6.81 -2.95 22.65
N PHE A 72 7.44 -1.77 22.46
CA PHE A 72 8.57 -1.62 21.54
C PHE A 72 9.90 -2.10 22.11
N GLU A 73 10.01 -2.24 23.44
CA GLU A 73 11.10 -2.98 24.06
C GLU A 73 10.94 -4.49 23.80
N ALA A 74 9.72 -5.02 23.92
CA ALA A 74 9.44 -6.44 23.68
C ALA A 74 9.69 -6.82 22.21
N SER A 75 9.20 -6.05 21.26
CA SER A 75 9.37 -6.29 19.83
C SER A 75 10.79 -5.97 19.31
N GLY A 76 11.65 -5.36 20.14
CA GLY A 76 13.03 -5.01 19.76
C GLY A 76 13.20 -3.70 18.99
N HIS A 77 12.13 -2.97 18.69
CA HIS A 77 12.20 -1.73 17.89
C HIS A 77 13.05 -0.64 18.55
N LEU A 78 13.01 -0.51 19.87
CA LEU A 78 13.82 0.50 20.54
C LEU A 78 15.32 0.22 20.47
N GLY A 79 15.72 -1.04 20.34
CA GLY A 79 17.12 -1.44 20.22
C GLY A 79 17.66 -1.47 18.80
N ASN A 80 16.85 -1.96 17.86
CA ASN A 80 17.31 -2.36 16.53
C ASN A 80 16.77 -1.50 15.37
N PHE A 81 15.67 -0.76 15.57
CA PHE A 81 15.07 0.06 14.51
C PHE A 81 15.81 1.40 14.36
N ALA A 82 17.06 1.33 13.93
CA ALA A 82 17.95 2.48 13.84
C ALA A 82 18.78 2.43 12.55
N ASP A 83 18.86 3.58 11.88
CA ASP A 83 19.72 3.78 10.71
C ASP A 83 21.08 4.40 11.13
N PRO A 84 22.20 4.02 10.47
CA PRO A 84 23.46 4.71 10.63
C PRO A 84 23.39 6.07 9.94
N ILE A 85 23.69 7.14 10.68
CA ILE A 85 23.71 8.51 10.17
C ILE A 85 25.06 9.16 10.29
N ILE A 86 25.36 10.06 9.37
CA ILE A 86 26.52 10.98 9.41
C ILE A 86 26.04 12.41 9.17
N LYS A 87 26.66 13.36 9.87
CA LYS A 87 26.34 14.78 9.74
C LYS A 87 27.51 15.56 9.16
N CYS A 88 27.26 16.40 8.16
CA CYS A 88 28.29 17.27 7.62
C CYS A 88 28.63 18.39 8.61
N LYS A 89 29.93 18.52 8.96
CA LYS A 89 30.44 19.57 9.87
C LYS A 89 30.23 20.98 9.35
N LYS A 90 30.25 21.16 8.01
CA LYS A 90 30.19 22.49 7.38
C LYS A 90 28.76 22.97 7.17
N CYS A 91 27.85 22.15 6.62
CA CYS A 91 26.49 22.59 6.28
C CYS A 91 25.40 21.98 7.17
N GLY A 92 25.74 21.09 8.11
CA GLY A 92 24.81 20.49 9.05
C GLY A 92 23.86 19.45 8.46
N LEU A 93 23.95 19.15 7.16
CA LEU A 93 23.09 18.12 6.53
C LEU A 93 23.43 16.74 7.06
N THR A 94 22.39 15.97 7.33
CA THR A 94 22.48 14.57 7.79
C THR A 94 22.17 13.63 6.62
N PHE A 95 22.93 12.55 6.52
CA PHE A 95 22.79 11.51 5.50
C PHE A 95 22.72 10.14 6.17
N ARG A 96 22.09 9.17 5.53
CA ARG A 96 22.28 7.76 5.84
C ARG A 96 23.69 7.36 5.41
N ALA A 97 24.50 6.87 6.34
CA ALA A 97 25.89 6.53 6.08
C ALA A 97 26.01 5.40 5.05
N ASP A 98 25.23 4.32 5.24
CA ASP A 98 25.17 3.17 4.36
C ASP A 98 24.87 3.55 2.92
N LYS A 99 23.80 4.34 2.69
CA LYS A 99 23.40 4.76 1.35
C LYS A 99 24.41 5.68 0.69
N LEU A 100 24.91 6.68 1.41
CA LEU A 100 25.89 7.62 0.87
C LEU A 100 27.16 6.91 0.43
N ILE A 101 27.66 5.97 1.27
CA ILE A 101 28.88 5.23 0.96
C ILE A 101 28.65 4.28 -0.22
N SER A 102 27.52 3.54 -0.23
CA SER A 102 27.18 2.67 -1.35
C SER A 102 27.08 3.42 -2.68
N GLU A 103 26.43 4.59 -2.68
CA GLU A 103 26.26 5.41 -3.90
C GLU A 103 27.61 5.97 -4.43
N ILE A 104 28.49 6.42 -3.53
CA ILE A 104 29.75 7.06 -3.94
C ILE A 104 30.84 6.03 -4.25
N ALA A 105 30.96 4.99 -3.41
CA ALA A 105 32.01 3.99 -3.55
C ALA A 105 31.63 2.80 -4.42
N ASN A 106 30.36 2.70 -4.83
CA ASN A 106 29.77 1.59 -5.59
C ASN A 106 30.05 0.22 -4.93
N VAL A 107 29.81 0.15 -3.61
CA VAL A 107 30.00 -1.06 -2.80
C VAL A 107 28.70 -1.38 -2.05
N GLU A 108 28.41 -2.66 -1.89
CA GLU A 108 27.36 -3.11 -0.98
C GLU A 108 27.89 -3.10 0.45
N ILE A 109 27.12 -2.53 1.36
CA ILE A 109 27.45 -2.48 2.78
C ILE A 109 26.54 -3.49 3.49
N PRO A 110 27.13 -4.44 4.25
CA PRO A 110 26.34 -5.36 5.06
C PRO A 110 25.49 -4.62 6.10
N GLU A 111 24.26 -5.05 6.34
CA GLU A 111 23.45 -4.51 7.45
C GLU A 111 24.08 -4.69 8.83
N SER A 112 24.97 -5.68 8.96
CA SER A 112 25.74 -5.95 10.18
C SER A 112 26.97 -5.06 10.37
N ALA A 113 27.23 -4.08 9.47
CA ALA A 113 28.37 -3.19 9.58
C ALA A 113 28.29 -2.31 10.84
N ASP A 114 29.39 -2.24 11.59
CA ASP A 114 29.49 -1.41 12.78
C ASP A 114 29.72 0.07 12.42
N LEU A 115 29.39 0.97 13.37
CA LEU A 115 29.58 2.42 13.17
C LEU A 115 31.02 2.79 12.82
N GLU A 116 31.98 2.09 13.40
CA GLU A 116 33.41 2.27 13.11
C GLU A 116 33.79 1.91 11.67
N ASP A 117 33.11 0.94 11.07
CA ASP A 117 33.34 0.55 9.68
C ASP A 117 32.90 1.64 8.72
N PHE A 118 31.77 2.33 8.99
CA PHE A 118 31.35 3.49 8.23
C PHE A 118 32.37 4.62 8.31
N ASP A 119 32.89 4.92 9.50
CA ASP A 119 33.89 5.98 9.69
C ASP A 119 35.20 5.65 8.94
N LYS A 120 35.67 4.39 8.97
CA LYS A 120 36.83 3.92 8.20
C LYS A 120 36.59 4.06 6.70
N MET A 121 35.42 3.58 6.18
CA MET A 121 35.12 3.67 4.75
C MET A 121 35.06 5.13 4.25
N ILE A 122 34.49 6.04 5.05
CA ILE A 122 34.45 7.48 4.73
C ILE A 122 35.86 8.05 4.61
N GLN A 123 36.75 7.70 5.53
CA GLN A 123 38.14 8.16 5.51
C GLN A 123 38.94 7.55 4.35
N GLU A 124 38.92 6.23 4.19
CA GLU A 124 39.68 5.50 3.16
C GLU A 124 39.26 5.90 1.73
N LYS A 125 37.96 6.13 1.52
CA LYS A 125 37.41 6.52 0.21
C LYS A 125 37.37 8.04 0.01
N ASN A 126 37.86 8.84 0.99
CA ASN A 126 37.81 10.31 0.96
C ASN A 126 36.41 10.86 0.67
N ILE A 127 35.36 10.27 1.28
CA ILE A 127 33.97 10.64 1.05
C ILE A 127 33.69 11.98 1.74
N VAL A 128 33.21 12.96 0.98
CA VAL A 128 32.85 14.30 1.45
C VAL A 128 31.40 14.63 1.14
N CYS A 129 30.86 15.60 1.83
CA CYS A 129 29.49 16.05 1.65
C CYS A 129 29.19 16.37 0.18
N THR A 130 28.15 15.76 -0.39
CA THR A 130 27.76 15.94 -1.78
C THR A 130 27.35 17.38 -2.09
N LYS A 131 26.81 18.12 -1.08
CA LYS A 131 26.34 19.50 -1.24
C LYS A 131 27.44 20.56 -1.11
N CYS A 132 28.29 20.45 -0.09
CA CYS A 132 29.23 21.54 0.21
C CYS A 132 30.69 21.12 0.29
N LYS A 133 31.01 19.85 0.00
CA LYS A 133 32.34 19.25 0.04
C LYS A 133 33.00 19.31 1.42
N GLY A 134 32.23 19.51 2.49
CA GLY A 134 32.72 19.48 3.88
C GLY A 134 32.91 18.06 4.38
N GLU A 135 33.71 17.91 5.45
CA GLU A 135 33.92 16.65 6.17
C GLU A 135 32.70 16.26 6.96
N PHE A 136 32.62 14.98 7.36
CA PHE A 136 31.60 14.44 8.23
C PHE A 136 32.04 14.29 9.68
N ASP A 137 31.07 14.36 10.61
CA ASP A 137 31.21 13.86 11.97
C ASP A 137 31.24 12.33 11.94
N SER A 138 31.62 11.69 13.06
CA SER A 138 31.53 10.23 13.20
C SER A 138 30.10 9.73 13.07
N ALA A 139 29.97 8.53 12.53
CA ALA A 139 28.70 7.84 12.35
C ALA A 139 28.00 7.61 13.70
N LYS A 140 26.66 7.72 13.71
CA LYS A 140 25.81 7.52 14.88
C LYS A 140 24.58 6.71 14.52
N LYS A 141 24.06 5.92 15.47
CA LYS A 141 22.74 5.30 15.32
C LYS A 141 21.64 6.35 15.54
N PHE A 142 20.68 6.38 14.64
CA PHE A 142 19.48 7.20 14.74
C PHE A 142 18.27 6.29 14.79
N ASN A 143 17.60 6.21 15.95
CA ASN A 143 16.39 5.44 16.08
C ASN A 143 15.23 6.13 15.34
N MET A 144 14.56 5.40 14.46
CA MET A 144 13.48 5.95 13.62
C MET A 144 12.11 6.01 14.31
N MET A 145 12.02 5.66 15.60
CA MET A 145 10.78 5.78 16.36
C MET A 145 10.46 7.24 16.67
N PHE A 146 9.20 7.64 16.50
CA PHE A 146 8.70 8.92 17.02
C PHE A 146 8.32 8.78 18.50
N ARG A 147 9.13 9.36 19.40
CA ARG A 147 8.81 9.47 20.81
C ARG A 147 7.71 10.51 21.03
N VAL A 148 6.76 10.20 21.91
CA VAL A 148 5.74 11.12 22.40
C VAL A 148 5.70 11.07 23.93
N GLY A 149 5.40 12.21 24.56
CA GLY A 149 5.13 12.33 25.99
C GLY A 149 3.64 12.27 26.26
N ILE A 150 3.21 11.51 27.26
CA ILE A 150 1.81 11.40 27.65
C ILE A 150 1.62 12.08 29.01
N GLY A 151 0.65 12.99 29.05
CA GLY A 151 0.26 13.71 30.28
C GLY A 151 1.30 14.70 30.78
N PRO A 152 1.03 15.34 31.93
CA PRO A 152 1.92 16.35 32.51
C PRO A 152 3.29 15.80 32.95
N GLU A 153 3.37 14.50 33.24
CA GLU A 153 4.58 13.82 33.69
C GLU A 153 5.48 13.38 32.52
N ASP A 154 5.12 13.70 31.28
CA ASP A 154 5.85 13.31 30.05
C ASP A 154 6.16 11.81 30.00
N VAL A 155 5.16 10.97 30.37
CA VAL A 155 5.33 9.51 30.34
C VAL A 155 5.69 9.06 28.94
N GLU A 156 6.80 8.35 28.80
CA GLU A 156 7.39 7.96 27.52
C GLU A 156 6.52 6.93 26.79
N ALA A 157 6.10 7.30 25.59
CA ALA A 157 5.39 6.45 24.65
C ALA A 157 5.90 6.72 23.22
N TYR A 158 5.43 5.94 22.26
CA TYR A 158 5.86 6.05 20.87
C TYR A 158 4.69 5.92 19.90
N LEU A 159 4.80 6.61 18.77
CA LEU A 159 3.98 6.32 17.61
C LEU A 159 4.44 4.98 17.00
N ARG A 160 3.48 4.12 16.64
CA ARG A 160 3.76 2.79 16.08
C ARG A 160 4.48 2.89 14.73
N PRO A 161 5.60 2.16 14.50
CA PRO A 161 6.31 2.14 13.21
C PRO A 161 5.67 1.19 12.20
N GLU A 162 4.74 0.35 12.66
CA GLU A 162 3.98 -0.67 11.92
C GLU A 162 2.66 -0.94 12.65
N THR A 163 1.67 -1.51 11.98
CA THR A 163 0.35 -1.75 12.58
C THR A 163 0.25 -3.08 13.31
N CYS A 164 1.15 -4.03 13.08
CA CYS A 164 1.07 -5.41 13.61
C CYS A 164 1.20 -5.52 15.13
N GLN A 165 1.88 -4.61 15.81
CA GLN A 165 2.14 -4.74 17.25
C GLN A 165 0.87 -4.83 18.10
N SER A 166 -0.19 -4.11 17.74
CA SER A 166 -1.50 -4.25 18.40
C SER A 166 -2.09 -5.65 18.18
N ILE A 167 -1.89 -6.23 17.00
CA ILE A 167 -2.39 -7.56 16.67
C ILE A 167 -1.75 -8.62 17.58
N PHE A 168 -0.42 -8.55 17.76
CA PHE A 168 0.29 -9.48 18.64
C PHE A 168 -0.16 -9.35 20.09
N VAL A 169 -0.18 -8.13 20.60
CA VAL A 169 -0.54 -7.87 22.02
C VAL A 169 -1.99 -8.29 22.32
N ASP A 170 -2.90 -8.08 21.39
CA ASP A 170 -4.33 -8.38 21.55
C ASP A 170 -4.70 -9.83 21.18
N PHE A 171 -3.79 -10.59 20.57
CA PHE A 171 -4.05 -11.96 20.11
C PHE A 171 -4.67 -12.88 21.17
N PRO A 172 -4.15 -12.98 22.43
CA PRO A 172 -4.73 -13.88 23.42
C PRO A 172 -6.18 -13.53 23.77
N ARG A 173 -6.47 -12.23 23.85
CA ARG A 173 -7.82 -11.72 24.10
C ARG A 173 -8.75 -12.06 22.95
N LEU A 174 -8.34 -11.74 21.71
CA LEU A 174 -9.14 -11.96 20.51
C LEU A 174 -9.38 -13.44 20.28
N PHE A 175 -8.38 -14.29 20.41
CA PHE A 175 -8.51 -15.73 20.29
C PHE A 175 -9.56 -16.28 21.26
N LYS A 176 -9.52 -15.86 22.53
CA LYS A 176 -10.48 -16.28 23.55
C LYS A 176 -11.88 -15.73 23.30
N THR A 177 -12.03 -14.41 23.08
CA THR A 177 -13.35 -13.76 23.00
C THR A 177 -14.09 -14.08 21.71
N MET A 178 -13.36 -14.22 20.61
CA MET A 178 -13.91 -14.56 19.29
C MET A 178 -14.01 -16.07 19.05
N ARG A 179 -13.61 -16.90 20.04
CA ARG A 179 -13.56 -18.37 19.93
C ARG A 179 -12.74 -18.82 18.72
N GLY A 180 -11.56 -18.21 18.56
CA GLY A 180 -10.65 -18.43 17.44
C GLY A 180 -10.23 -19.88 17.30
N LYS A 181 -9.92 -20.25 16.07
CA LYS A 181 -9.30 -21.55 15.70
C LYS A 181 -8.11 -21.27 14.79
N LEU A 182 -7.06 -22.04 14.91
CA LEU A 182 -5.91 -21.92 14.01
C LEU A 182 -6.19 -22.64 12.66
N PRO A 183 -5.75 -22.08 11.53
CA PRO A 183 -5.12 -20.77 11.40
C PRO A 183 -6.13 -19.63 11.59
N LEU A 184 -5.70 -18.55 12.27
CA LEU A 184 -6.51 -17.35 12.52
C LEU A 184 -5.79 -16.13 11.96
N GLY A 185 -6.36 -15.49 10.96
CA GLY A 185 -5.90 -14.19 10.48
C GLY A 185 -6.49 -13.04 11.29
N ILE A 186 -5.66 -12.08 11.66
CA ILE A 186 -6.08 -10.81 12.25
C ILE A 186 -5.49 -9.69 11.42
N ALA A 187 -6.36 -8.79 10.98
CA ALA A 187 -6.04 -7.71 10.06
C ALA A 187 -6.17 -6.34 10.72
N GLN A 188 -5.38 -5.39 10.26
CA GLN A 188 -5.49 -3.99 10.69
C GLN A 188 -5.08 -3.05 9.57
N VAL A 189 -5.85 -1.98 9.40
CA VAL A 189 -5.51 -0.86 8.51
C VAL A 189 -5.26 0.38 9.35
N GLY A 190 -4.20 1.11 9.08
CA GLY A 190 -3.97 2.36 9.81
C GLY A 190 -2.71 3.09 9.40
N LYS A 191 -2.47 4.22 10.05
CA LYS A 191 -1.24 4.97 9.89
C LYS A 191 -0.12 4.37 10.74
N SER A 192 1.07 4.39 10.16
CA SER A 192 2.35 4.06 10.79
C SER A 192 3.33 5.21 10.60
N PHE A 193 4.35 5.26 11.45
CA PHE A 193 5.21 6.42 11.58
C PHE A 193 6.67 6.00 11.67
N ARG A 194 7.48 6.49 10.74
CA ARG A 194 8.95 6.25 10.74
C ARG A 194 9.67 7.57 10.54
N ASN A 195 10.49 7.98 11.49
CA ASN A 195 11.23 9.24 11.43
C ASN A 195 12.36 9.16 10.39
N GLU A 196 11.97 9.03 9.13
CA GLU A 196 12.87 8.90 7.98
C GLU A 196 13.84 10.07 7.88
N ILE A 197 15.12 9.78 7.64
CA ILE A 197 16.20 10.77 7.55
C ILE A 197 16.07 11.59 6.26
N ALA A 198 15.75 10.93 5.15
CA ALA A 198 15.64 11.53 3.83
C ALA A 198 14.36 11.06 3.12
N PRO A 199 13.17 11.52 3.55
CA PRO A 199 11.94 11.22 2.85
C PRO A 199 11.96 11.87 1.47
N ARG A 200 11.54 11.14 0.44
CA ARG A 200 11.56 11.59 -0.95
C ARG A 200 10.60 10.79 -1.81
N GLN A 201 10.34 11.26 -3.03
CA GLN A 201 9.49 10.58 -4.00
C GLN A 201 8.03 10.39 -3.53
N SER A 202 7.45 11.46 -2.97
CA SER A 202 6.03 11.52 -2.57
C SER A 202 5.58 10.30 -1.74
N LEU A 203 4.61 9.52 -2.20
CA LEU A 203 4.04 8.38 -1.50
C LEU A 203 4.99 7.17 -1.32
N LEU A 204 6.20 7.20 -1.86
CA LEU A 204 7.11 6.05 -1.84
C LEU A 204 7.96 5.97 -0.58
N ARG A 205 8.29 7.11 0.02
CA ARG A 205 9.07 7.18 1.25
C ARG A 205 8.61 8.31 2.16
N LEU A 206 7.73 7.95 3.07
CA LEU A 206 7.01 8.84 3.97
C LEU A 206 7.49 8.70 5.41
N ARG A 207 7.23 9.72 6.23
CA ARG A 207 7.34 9.66 7.70
C ARG A 207 6.06 9.23 8.37
N GLU A 208 4.93 9.50 7.74
CA GLU A 208 3.59 9.06 8.11
C GLU A 208 2.94 8.43 6.88
N PHE A 209 2.55 7.15 6.96
CA PHE A 209 2.07 6.38 5.82
C PHE A 209 0.97 5.40 6.24
N TYR A 210 0.22 4.91 5.27
CA TYR A 210 -0.81 3.91 5.50
C TYR A 210 -0.28 2.50 5.25
N GLN A 211 -0.55 1.61 6.20
CA GLN A 211 -0.34 0.16 6.06
C GLN A 211 -1.67 -0.58 6.21
N ALA A 212 -1.76 -1.74 5.54
CA ALA A 212 -2.72 -2.78 5.82
C ALA A 212 -1.94 -4.05 6.11
N GLU A 213 -2.02 -4.52 7.34
CA GLU A 213 -1.30 -5.72 7.80
C GLU A 213 -2.26 -6.82 8.17
N ILE A 214 -1.87 -8.03 7.86
CA ILE A 214 -2.53 -9.27 8.24
C ILE A 214 -1.48 -10.14 8.92
N GLU A 215 -1.77 -10.55 10.14
CA GLU A 215 -0.99 -11.53 10.88
C GLU A 215 -1.79 -12.82 10.97
N VAL A 216 -1.25 -13.88 10.38
CA VAL A 216 -1.91 -15.17 10.39
C VAL A 216 -1.23 -16.09 11.40
N PHE A 217 -1.94 -16.37 12.48
CA PHE A 217 -1.50 -17.27 13.53
C PHE A 217 -1.79 -18.71 13.14
N CYS A 218 -0.78 -19.58 13.18
CA CYS A 218 -0.90 -20.96 12.73
C CYS A 218 -0.22 -21.95 13.69
N ASN A 219 -0.64 -23.21 13.63
CA ASN A 219 0.06 -24.31 14.28
C ASN A 219 1.24 -24.75 13.41
N PRO A 220 2.50 -24.61 13.89
CA PRO A 220 3.68 -24.97 13.09
C PRO A 220 3.73 -26.45 12.67
N GLY A 221 3.06 -27.33 13.40
CA GLY A 221 2.94 -28.75 13.05
C GLY A 221 1.97 -29.04 11.89
N LYS A 222 1.16 -28.04 11.44
CA LYS A 222 0.08 -28.24 10.46
C LYS A 222 0.20 -27.37 9.20
N LEU A 223 1.38 -26.88 8.86
CA LEU A 223 1.59 -25.95 7.73
C LEU A 223 1.26 -26.55 6.36
N ASN A 224 1.27 -27.87 6.25
CA ASN A 224 0.90 -28.59 5.02
C ASN A 224 -0.53 -29.17 5.08
N ASP A 225 -1.22 -29.10 6.23
CA ASP A 225 -2.57 -29.61 6.43
C ASP A 225 -3.61 -28.51 6.18
N LEU A 226 -3.55 -27.88 5.01
CA LEU A 226 -4.40 -26.75 4.64
C LEU A 226 -5.34 -27.15 3.50
N GLU A 227 -6.59 -27.54 3.84
CA GLU A 227 -7.60 -27.97 2.86
C GLU A 227 -7.89 -26.89 1.81
N LYS A 228 -7.98 -25.63 2.23
CA LYS A 228 -8.24 -24.48 1.34
C LYS A 228 -7.09 -24.19 0.35
N PHE A 229 -5.95 -24.86 0.46
CA PHE A 229 -4.87 -24.74 -0.52
C PHE A 229 -5.33 -25.13 -1.95
N SER A 230 -6.28 -26.05 -2.06
CA SER A 230 -6.87 -26.45 -3.35
C SER A 230 -7.58 -25.29 -4.09
N GLU A 231 -7.98 -24.24 -3.39
CA GLU A 231 -8.62 -23.05 -4.01
C GLU A 231 -7.64 -22.23 -4.85
N ILE A 232 -6.33 -22.28 -4.49
CA ILE A 232 -5.29 -21.46 -5.14
C ILE A 232 -4.12 -22.31 -5.70
N GLU A 233 -4.15 -23.63 -5.61
CA GLU A 233 -3.02 -24.48 -6.00
C GLU A 233 -2.56 -24.27 -7.46
N ASN A 234 -3.50 -23.86 -8.34
CA ASN A 234 -3.25 -23.55 -9.75
C ASN A 234 -2.98 -22.07 -10.02
N THR A 235 -3.05 -21.19 -9.01
CA THR A 235 -2.70 -19.77 -9.17
C THR A 235 -1.23 -19.63 -9.51
N THR A 236 -0.94 -18.87 -10.56
CA THR A 236 0.41 -18.69 -11.10
C THR A 236 1.16 -17.60 -10.34
N LEU A 237 2.32 -17.95 -9.82
CA LEU A 237 3.25 -17.05 -9.16
C LEU A 237 4.42 -16.71 -10.09
N ARG A 238 4.91 -15.49 -10.02
CA ARG A 238 6.14 -15.04 -10.66
C ARG A 238 7.19 -14.87 -9.57
N ILE A 239 8.12 -15.80 -9.46
CA ILE A 239 9.09 -15.85 -8.35
C ILE A 239 10.49 -15.62 -8.91
N GLN A 240 11.20 -14.65 -8.32
CA GLN A 240 12.62 -14.46 -8.62
C GLN A 240 13.44 -15.56 -7.92
N ILE A 241 14.16 -16.34 -8.72
CA ILE A 241 15.13 -17.33 -8.26
C ILE A 241 16.47 -16.92 -8.86
N SER A 242 17.41 -16.53 -8.02
CA SER A 242 18.65 -15.85 -8.45
C SER A 242 18.33 -14.60 -9.28
N ASP A 243 18.81 -14.49 -10.51
CA ASP A 243 18.59 -13.34 -11.39
C ASP A 243 17.36 -13.45 -12.29
N ASP A 244 16.74 -14.65 -12.37
CA ASP A 244 15.65 -14.94 -13.29
C ASP A 244 14.28 -14.99 -12.58
N ILE A 245 13.24 -14.49 -13.27
CA ILE A 245 11.86 -14.64 -12.83
C ILE A 245 11.28 -15.93 -13.44
N GLN A 246 10.99 -16.89 -12.59
CA GLN A 246 10.32 -18.13 -12.97
C GLN A 246 8.82 -18.02 -12.74
N VAL A 247 8.05 -18.59 -13.66
CA VAL A 247 6.58 -18.62 -13.60
C VAL A 247 6.15 -20.05 -13.32
N MET A 248 5.44 -20.25 -12.22
CA MET A 248 4.98 -21.57 -11.78
C MET A 248 3.72 -21.46 -10.93
N THR A 249 2.96 -22.54 -10.84
CA THR A 249 1.79 -22.59 -9.95
C THR A 249 2.20 -22.66 -8.48
N CYS A 250 1.29 -22.30 -7.57
CA CYS A 250 1.50 -22.47 -6.13
C CYS A 250 1.87 -23.93 -5.79
N LYS A 251 1.22 -24.90 -6.43
CA LYS A 251 1.49 -26.32 -6.26
C LYS A 251 2.92 -26.69 -6.68
N GLU A 252 3.32 -26.28 -7.89
CA GLU A 252 4.68 -26.52 -8.39
C GLU A 252 5.75 -25.87 -7.52
N ALA A 253 5.48 -24.65 -6.99
CA ALA A 253 6.40 -23.95 -6.13
C ALA A 253 6.65 -24.69 -4.80
N VAL A 254 5.62 -25.34 -4.24
CA VAL A 254 5.76 -26.19 -3.05
C VAL A 254 6.46 -27.51 -3.40
N GLU A 255 6.07 -28.18 -4.50
CA GLU A 255 6.68 -29.44 -4.93
C GLU A 255 8.18 -29.31 -5.27
N LYS A 256 8.59 -28.14 -5.78
CA LYS A 256 9.99 -27.80 -6.09
C LYS A 256 10.75 -27.19 -4.90
N GLU A 257 10.14 -27.12 -3.72
CA GLU A 257 10.72 -26.53 -2.50
C GLU A 257 11.17 -25.05 -2.64
N VAL A 258 10.64 -24.33 -3.65
CA VAL A 258 10.85 -22.87 -3.81
C VAL A 258 10.14 -22.13 -2.69
N ILE A 259 8.92 -22.58 -2.35
CA ILE A 259 8.14 -22.16 -1.19
C ILE A 259 8.10 -23.32 -0.20
N PRO A 260 8.35 -23.10 1.10
CA PRO A 260 8.63 -24.17 2.06
C PRO A 260 7.42 -25.06 2.39
N ASN A 261 6.19 -24.57 2.21
CA ASN A 261 4.97 -25.29 2.58
C ASN A 261 3.72 -24.69 1.93
N LYS A 262 2.61 -25.44 2.01
CA LYS A 262 1.32 -25.04 1.44
C LYS A 262 0.74 -23.76 2.09
N PHE A 263 1.01 -23.57 3.38
CA PHE A 263 0.50 -22.43 4.12
C PHE A 263 1.05 -21.10 3.56
N VAL A 264 2.35 -20.97 3.40
CA VAL A 264 2.97 -19.79 2.80
C VAL A 264 2.50 -19.63 1.34
N ALA A 265 2.51 -20.71 0.54
CA ALA A 265 2.08 -20.65 -0.85
C ALA A 265 0.61 -20.19 -1.01
N TYR A 266 -0.27 -20.59 -0.08
CA TYR A 266 -1.67 -20.15 -0.06
C TYR A 266 -1.78 -18.63 0.01
N TYR A 267 -1.09 -17.99 0.93
CA TYR A 267 -1.19 -16.54 1.10
C TYR A 267 -0.49 -15.76 -0.02
N LEU A 268 0.60 -16.28 -0.60
CA LEU A 268 1.20 -15.68 -1.80
C LEU A 268 0.24 -15.78 -2.99
N GLY A 269 -0.47 -16.89 -3.14
CA GLY A 269 -1.51 -17.07 -4.16
C GLY A 269 -2.68 -16.10 -3.98
N LEU A 270 -3.22 -15.98 -2.76
CA LEU A 270 -4.27 -15.00 -2.46
C LEU A 270 -3.85 -13.56 -2.77
N LEU A 271 -2.61 -13.22 -2.44
CA LEU A 271 -2.06 -11.89 -2.70
C LEU A 271 -1.94 -11.62 -4.20
N THR A 272 -1.54 -12.62 -4.98
CA THR A 272 -1.49 -12.54 -6.45
C THR A 272 -2.88 -12.25 -7.03
N GLU A 273 -3.89 -13.04 -6.67
CA GLU A 273 -5.28 -12.84 -7.14
C GLU A 273 -5.86 -11.48 -6.74
N PHE A 274 -5.50 -10.99 -5.56
CA PHE A 274 -5.87 -9.63 -5.13
C PHE A 274 -5.26 -8.57 -6.05
N TYR A 275 -3.95 -8.64 -6.33
CA TYR A 275 -3.28 -7.62 -7.15
C TYR A 275 -3.71 -7.67 -8.62
N GLU A 276 -4.05 -8.83 -9.18
CA GLU A 276 -4.66 -8.95 -10.51
C GLU A 276 -5.94 -8.10 -10.62
N LYS A 277 -6.73 -8.05 -9.55
CA LYS A 277 -7.96 -7.25 -9.50
C LYS A 277 -7.69 -5.75 -9.35
N THR A 278 -6.53 -5.33 -8.90
CA THR A 278 -6.22 -3.89 -8.77
C THR A 278 -5.96 -3.18 -10.10
N GLY A 279 -5.67 -3.94 -11.17
CA GLY A 279 -5.30 -3.40 -12.49
C GLY A 279 -3.81 -3.11 -12.63
N ILE A 280 -2.98 -3.51 -11.66
CA ILE A 280 -1.52 -3.54 -11.82
C ILE A 280 -1.16 -4.57 -12.90
N ASP A 281 -0.18 -4.23 -13.73
CA ASP A 281 0.35 -5.13 -14.75
C ASP A 281 1.17 -6.25 -14.08
N MET A 282 0.57 -7.43 -13.97
CA MET A 282 1.19 -8.58 -13.30
C MET A 282 2.41 -9.12 -14.04
N GLU A 283 2.58 -8.85 -15.33
CA GLU A 283 3.81 -9.16 -16.07
C GLU A 283 5.02 -8.40 -15.51
N LYS A 284 4.77 -7.28 -14.83
CA LYS A 284 5.76 -6.45 -14.15
C LYS A 284 5.86 -6.71 -12.66
N SER A 285 5.29 -7.80 -12.16
CA SER A 285 5.37 -8.19 -10.76
C SER A 285 6.31 -9.37 -10.53
N ARG A 286 6.75 -9.52 -9.28
CA ARG A 286 7.48 -10.70 -8.82
C ARG A 286 7.36 -10.86 -7.31
N PHE A 287 7.51 -12.08 -6.84
CA PHE A 287 7.93 -12.36 -5.48
C PHE A 287 9.45 -12.52 -5.45
N ARG A 288 10.14 -11.70 -4.68
CA ARG A 288 11.57 -11.81 -4.43
C ARG A 288 11.80 -12.52 -3.10
N LYS A 289 12.38 -13.71 -3.13
CA LYS A 289 12.78 -14.41 -1.91
C LYS A 289 14.03 -13.74 -1.35
N LEU A 290 13.95 -13.29 -0.10
CA LEU A 290 15.07 -12.61 0.56
C LEU A 290 16.11 -13.64 1.04
N GLY A 291 17.39 -13.30 0.87
CA GLY A 291 18.49 -14.07 1.40
C GLY A 291 18.67 -13.91 2.90
N GLU A 292 19.47 -14.78 3.52
CA GLU A 292 19.71 -14.78 4.98
C GLU A 292 20.23 -13.46 5.55
N LYS A 293 20.93 -12.65 4.74
CA LYS A 293 21.48 -11.35 5.14
C LYS A 293 20.55 -10.17 4.87
N GLU A 294 19.46 -10.40 4.13
CA GLU A 294 18.52 -9.36 3.72
C GLU A 294 17.21 -9.43 4.51
N LYS A 295 16.81 -10.63 4.94
CA LYS A 295 15.58 -10.81 5.69
C LYS A 295 15.68 -10.20 7.09
N ALA A 296 14.55 -9.72 7.61
CA ALA A 296 14.46 -9.22 8.97
C ALA A 296 14.89 -10.31 9.98
N PHE A 297 15.51 -9.89 11.08
CA PHE A 297 16.06 -10.79 12.10
C PHE A 297 15.04 -11.73 12.77
N TYR A 298 13.75 -11.41 12.62
CA TYR A 298 12.63 -12.18 13.15
C TYR A 298 12.00 -13.13 12.13
N ALA A 299 12.45 -13.12 10.88
CA ALA A 299 11.84 -13.91 9.81
C ALA A 299 12.70 -15.13 9.45
N ASP A 300 12.07 -16.31 9.46
CA ASP A 300 12.71 -17.54 8.96
C ASP A 300 12.68 -17.59 7.43
N VAL A 301 11.54 -17.20 6.84
CA VAL A 301 11.36 -17.09 5.39
C VAL A 301 10.70 -15.77 5.08
N ALA A 302 11.23 -15.07 4.08
CA ALA A 302 10.72 -13.76 3.66
C ALA A 302 10.60 -13.69 2.13
N PHE A 303 9.48 -13.13 1.68
CA PHE A 303 9.22 -12.79 0.28
C PHE A 303 8.72 -11.35 0.20
N ASP A 304 9.30 -10.56 -0.70
CA ASP A 304 8.76 -9.26 -1.07
C ASP A 304 7.95 -9.39 -2.34
N PHE A 305 6.69 -8.94 -2.32
CA PHE A 305 5.94 -8.70 -3.55
C PHE A 305 6.33 -7.35 -4.11
N GLU A 306 7.03 -7.37 -5.21
CA GLU A 306 7.58 -6.20 -5.88
C GLU A 306 6.94 -6.00 -7.26
N VAL A 307 6.79 -4.72 -7.63
CA VAL A 307 6.29 -4.33 -8.95
C VAL A 307 7.29 -3.39 -9.61
N ASN A 308 7.60 -3.64 -10.88
CA ASN A 308 8.50 -2.80 -11.67
C ASN A 308 7.78 -1.54 -12.14
N THR A 309 8.30 -0.41 -11.71
CA THR A 309 7.85 0.94 -12.05
C THR A 309 8.94 1.69 -12.82
N THR A 310 8.65 2.90 -13.26
CA THR A 310 9.67 3.74 -13.95
C THR A 310 10.83 4.18 -13.06
N ILE A 311 10.70 3.98 -11.76
CA ILE A 311 11.77 4.23 -10.77
C ILE A 311 12.47 2.94 -10.30
N GLY A 312 12.17 1.82 -10.94
CA GLY A 312 12.69 0.49 -10.60
C GLY A 312 11.70 -0.39 -9.84
N TRP A 313 12.21 -1.50 -9.31
CA TRP A 313 11.43 -2.42 -8.50
C TRP A 313 11.01 -1.78 -7.19
N LEU A 314 9.72 -1.81 -6.92
CA LEU A 314 9.10 -1.23 -5.73
C LEU A 314 8.42 -2.35 -4.93
N GLU A 315 8.86 -2.56 -3.71
CA GLU A 315 8.21 -3.43 -2.74
C GLU A 315 6.84 -2.83 -2.35
N LEU A 316 5.78 -3.59 -2.58
CA LEU A 316 4.41 -3.24 -2.19
C LEU A 316 3.97 -4.00 -0.94
N VAL A 317 4.43 -5.25 -0.78
CA VAL A 317 4.06 -6.11 0.36
C VAL A 317 5.26 -6.92 0.80
N ALA A 318 5.54 -6.91 2.10
CA ALA A 318 6.42 -7.86 2.75
C ALA A 318 5.61 -9.05 3.26
N CYS A 319 6.08 -10.28 2.97
CA CYS A 319 5.46 -11.53 3.38
C CYS A 319 6.48 -12.34 4.20
N ASN A 320 6.35 -12.34 5.52
CA ASN A 320 7.35 -12.89 6.44
C ASN A 320 6.79 -14.02 7.30
N TYR A 321 7.40 -15.17 7.26
CA TYR A 321 7.17 -16.21 8.27
C TYR A 321 8.03 -15.91 9.50
N ARG A 322 7.40 -15.40 10.55
CA ARG A 322 8.04 -14.82 11.75
C ARG A 322 8.23 -15.83 12.88
N SER A 323 7.87 -17.08 12.66
CA SER A 323 7.85 -18.13 13.70
C SER A 323 7.08 -17.67 14.95
N ASP A 324 7.54 -17.96 16.12
CA ASP A 324 6.95 -17.54 17.40
C ASP A 324 7.60 -16.28 18.00
N TYR A 325 8.49 -15.62 17.26
CA TYR A 325 9.33 -14.51 17.76
C TYR A 325 8.53 -13.45 18.51
N ASP A 326 7.47 -12.91 17.89
CA ASP A 326 6.69 -11.82 18.48
C ASP A 326 5.93 -12.28 19.73
N LEU A 327 5.24 -13.44 19.64
CA LEU A 327 4.46 -13.95 20.77
C LEU A 327 5.35 -14.35 21.95
N SER A 328 6.48 -14.98 21.69
CA SER A 328 7.49 -15.32 22.72
C SER A 328 8.07 -14.06 23.38
N SER A 329 8.39 -13.04 22.60
CA SER A 329 8.94 -11.78 23.10
C SER A 329 7.95 -11.02 23.97
N HIS A 330 6.70 -10.90 23.52
CA HIS A 330 5.63 -10.27 24.29
C HIS A 330 5.27 -11.08 25.54
N ALA A 331 5.19 -12.41 25.46
CA ALA A 331 4.96 -13.27 26.61
C ALA A 331 6.06 -13.09 27.69
N LYS A 332 7.33 -13.09 27.27
CA LYS A 332 8.46 -12.87 28.18
C LYS A 332 8.42 -11.50 28.86
N LYS A 333 8.05 -10.44 28.12
CA LYS A 333 8.01 -9.07 28.65
C LYS A 333 6.81 -8.81 29.55
N SER A 334 5.61 -9.24 29.12
CA SER A 334 4.36 -9.03 29.84
C SER A 334 4.13 -10.04 30.98
N LYS A 335 4.78 -11.22 30.89
CA LYS A 335 4.55 -12.41 31.74
C LYS A 335 3.15 -13.02 31.56
N GLU A 336 2.45 -12.66 30.51
CA GLU A 336 1.17 -13.22 30.12
C GLU A 336 1.36 -14.46 29.23
N LYS A 337 0.31 -15.30 29.14
CA LYS A 337 0.33 -16.52 28.32
C LYS A 337 -0.20 -16.23 26.94
N PHE A 338 0.55 -16.60 25.94
CA PHE A 338 0.22 -16.47 24.52
C PHE A 338 -0.08 -17.82 23.84
N GLU A 339 0.10 -18.92 24.59
CA GLU A 339 -0.26 -20.26 24.12
C GLU A 339 -1.78 -20.42 24.06
N VAL A 340 -2.26 -21.12 23.06
CA VAL A 340 -3.68 -21.40 22.83
C VAL A 340 -3.92 -22.91 22.67
N MET A 341 -5.17 -23.35 22.80
CA MET A 341 -5.57 -24.71 22.50
C MET A 341 -5.94 -24.85 21.03
N ASP A 342 -5.24 -25.71 20.30
CA ASP A 342 -5.60 -26.15 18.95
C ASP A 342 -6.10 -27.58 19.02
N ASN A 343 -7.43 -27.76 19.09
CA ASN A 343 -8.10 -28.98 19.51
C ASN A 343 -7.62 -29.40 20.93
N ASP A 344 -6.97 -30.56 21.05
CA ASP A 344 -6.47 -31.10 22.32
C ASP A 344 -4.99 -30.78 22.58
N GLU A 345 -4.34 -30.00 21.71
CA GLU A 345 -2.94 -29.64 21.78
C GLU A 345 -2.75 -28.20 22.24
N LYS A 346 -1.82 -27.98 23.17
CA LYS A 346 -1.41 -26.63 23.59
C LYS A 346 -0.28 -26.13 22.70
N VAL A 347 -0.52 -25.05 21.97
CA VAL A 347 0.38 -24.52 20.96
C VAL A 347 0.71 -23.06 21.24
N LEU A 348 1.97 -22.67 21.15
CA LEU A 348 2.37 -21.29 20.91
C LEU A 348 2.35 -21.08 19.39
N PRO A 349 1.43 -20.29 18.84
CA PRO A 349 1.31 -20.16 17.39
C PRO A 349 2.53 -19.52 16.77
N HIS A 350 2.84 -19.92 15.53
CA HIS A 350 3.71 -19.15 14.66
C HIS A 350 2.89 -18.11 13.90
N VAL A 351 3.56 -17.09 13.39
CA VAL A 351 2.94 -15.96 12.69
C VAL A 351 3.45 -15.87 11.26
N PHE A 352 2.53 -15.65 10.32
CA PHE A 352 2.84 -15.25 8.97
C PHE A 352 2.28 -13.86 8.71
N GLU A 353 3.17 -12.94 8.44
CA GLU A 353 2.90 -11.53 8.18
C GLU A 353 2.66 -11.26 6.70
N ILE A 354 1.65 -10.44 6.41
CA ILE A 354 1.41 -9.82 5.10
C ILE A 354 1.31 -8.32 5.35
N SER A 355 2.42 -7.61 5.20
CA SER A 355 2.51 -6.17 5.46
C SER A 355 2.47 -5.38 4.16
N MET A 356 1.34 -4.72 3.88
CA MET A 356 1.08 -4.00 2.64
C MET A 356 1.22 -2.49 2.82
N GLY A 357 2.08 -1.86 2.00
CA GLY A 357 2.17 -0.41 1.86
C GLY A 357 1.06 0.14 0.97
N ILE A 358 0.03 0.76 1.56
CA ILE A 358 -1.12 1.29 0.82
C ILE A 358 -0.71 2.43 -0.12
N ASP A 359 0.14 3.34 0.37
CA ASP A 359 0.59 4.50 -0.41
C ASP A 359 1.37 4.08 -1.65
N ARG A 360 2.28 3.11 -1.51
CA ARG A 360 3.05 2.53 -2.63
C ARG A 360 2.14 1.80 -3.63
N SER A 361 1.16 1.03 -3.13
CA SER A 361 0.19 0.33 -3.98
C SER A 361 -0.65 1.31 -4.80
N LEU A 362 -1.13 2.40 -4.18
CA LEU A 362 -1.90 3.44 -4.88
C LEU A 362 -1.06 4.19 -5.91
N TYR A 363 0.20 4.54 -5.58
CA TYR A 363 1.11 5.12 -6.56
C TYR A 363 1.29 4.20 -7.78
N THR A 364 1.53 2.90 -7.53
CA THR A 364 1.74 1.91 -8.60
C THR A 364 0.48 1.73 -9.46
N ILE A 365 -0.71 1.71 -8.86
CA ILE A 365 -1.97 1.67 -9.59
C ILE A 365 -2.11 2.91 -10.50
N LEU A 366 -1.80 4.10 -9.99
CA LEU A 366 -1.84 5.32 -10.79
C LEU A 366 -0.82 5.27 -11.94
N GLU A 367 0.40 4.84 -11.68
CA GLU A 367 1.46 4.75 -12.71
C GLU A 367 1.10 3.76 -13.83
N HIS A 368 0.64 2.56 -13.46
CA HIS A 368 0.29 1.52 -14.43
C HIS A 368 -0.98 1.81 -15.20
N SER A 369 -1.90 2.58 -14.61
CA SER A 369 -3.17 2.94 -15.25
C SER A 369 -3.08 4.22 -16.10
N LEU A 370 -2.08 5.06 -15.90
CA LEU A 370 -1.95 6.33 -16.60
C LEU A 370 -1.35 6.11 -18.00
N ARG A 371 -2.05 6.56 -19.04
CA ARG A 371 -1.60 6.48 -20.43
C ARG A 371 -1.87 7.76 -21.21
N GLU A 372 -1.04 8.03 -22.19
CA GLU A 372 -1.24 9.08 -23.17
C GLU A 372 -1.91 8.47 -24.41
N ASP A 373 -3.08 8.98 -24.74
CA ASP A 373 -3.79 8.68 -25.98
C ASP A 373 -3.43 9.77 -27.01
N LYS A 374 -2.36 9.52 -27.77
CA LYS A 374 -1.78 10.50 -28.71
C LYS A 374 -2.70 10.81 -29.87
N GLU A 375 -3.48 9.83 -30.33
CA GLU A 375 -4.42 10.00 -31.45
C GLU A 375 -5.52 10.98 -31.11
N ASN A 376 -5.97 10.97 -29.86
CA ASN A 376 -7.05 11.82 -29.38
C ASN A 376 -6.55 12.98 -28.51
N GLU A 377 -5.24 13.18 -28.42
CA GLU A 377 -4.58 14.26 -27.67
C GLU A 377 -5.08 14.37 -26.20
N ARG A 378 -5.15 13.23 -25.48
CA ARG A 378 -5.66 13.17 -24.10
C ARG A 378 -4.81 12.30 -23.18
N MET A 379 -4.83 12.66 -21.91
CA MET A 379 -4.34 11.80 -20.82
C MET A 379 -5.53 10.99 -20.29
N VAL A 380 -5.29 9.70 -20.07
CA VAL A 380 -6.33 8.77 -19.60
C VAL A 380 -5.80 7.97 -18.41
N LEU A 381 -6.51 8.01 -17.30
CA LEU A 381 -6.27 7.13 -16.16
C LEU A 381 -7.19 5.89 -16.31
N SER A 382 -6.67 4.82 -16.92
CA SER A 382 -7.43 3.59 -17.23
C SER A 382 -7.55 2.65 -16.02
N ILE A 383 -7.92 3.20 -14.87
CA ILE A 383 -8.16 2.44 -13.64
C ILE A 383 -9.42 1.55 -13.77
N LYS A 384 -9.44 0.42 -13.05
CA LYS A 384 -10.61 -0.47 -13.00
C LYS A 384 -11.86 0.30 -12.58
N PRO A 385 -13.03 0.11 -13.23
CA PRO A 385 -14.24 0.90 -12.94
C PRO A 385 -14.64 0.91 -11.47
N TYR A 386 -14.54 -0.22 -10.77
CA TYR A 386 -14.88 -0.34 -9.35
C TYR A 386 -13.86 0.34 -8.41
N LEU A 387 -12.64 0.64 -8.87
CA LEU A 387 -11.64 1.41 -8.13
C LEU A 387 -11.65 2.90 -8.49
N ALA A 388 -12.32 3.27 -9.58
CA ALA A 388 -12.34 4.66 -10.05
C ALA A 388 -12.88 5.62 -8.99
N PRO A 389 -12.19 6.74 -8.69
CA PRO A 389 -12.62 7.68 -7.65
C PRO A 389 -13.99 8.30 -7.93
N THR A 390 -14.35 8.39 -9.19
CA THR A 390 -15.66 8.81 -9.69
C THR A 390 -16.12 7.78 -10.71
N HIS A 391 -17.32 7.22 -10.54
CA HIS A 391 -17.87 6.25 -11.48
C HIS A 391 -18.40 6.91 -12.75
N VAL A 392 -19.00 8.09 -12.62
CA VAL A 392 -19.65 8.77 -13.73
C VAL A 392 -19.66 10.29 -13.61
N GLY A 393 -19.34 10.97 -14.71
CA GLY A 393 -19.58 12.41 -14.86
C GLY A 393 -20.94 12.67 -15.50
N VAL A 394 -21.71 13.66 -15.00
CA VAL A 394 -22.98 14.09 -15.58
C VAL A 394 -22.80 15.50 -16.13
N LEU A 395 -22.98 15.65 -17.43
CA LEU A 395 -22.61 16.84 -18.19
C LEU A 395 -23.81 17.37 -19.00
N SER A 396 -24.02 18.67 -19.00
CA SER A 396 -24.94 19.29 -19.96
C SER A 396 -24.20 19.62 -21.27
N LEU A 397 -24.77 19.38 -22.43
CA LEU A 397 -24.16 19.77 -23.70
C LEU A 397 -23.89 21.29 -23.72
N VAL A 398 -24.90 22.07 -23.36
CA VAL A 398 -24.83 23.52 -23.16
C VAL A 398 -25.57 23.93 -21.88
N LYS A 399 -25.30 25.13 -21.37
CA LYS A 399 -25.95 25.66 -20.14
C LYS A 399 -27.33 26.29 -20.40
N LYS A 400 -27.78 26.32 -21.62
CA LYS A 400 -29.03 27.02 -22.06
C LYS A 400 -30.17 26.02 -22.25
N ASP A 401 -31.33 26.54 -22.50
CA ASP A 401 -32.52 25.80 -22.95
C ASP A 401 -33.03 24.73 -21.97
N GLY A 402 -32.80 24.92 -20.64
CA GLY A 402 -33.25 23.98 -19.62
C GLY A 402 -32.42 22.71 -19.52
N LEU A 403 -31.26 22.62 -20.22
CA LEU A 403 -30.41 21.44 -20.18
C LEU A 403 -29.62 21.34 -18.88
N ALA A 404 -29.23 22.48 -18.29
CA ALA A 404 -28.56 22.48 -17.00
C ALA A 404 -29.45 21.91 -15.89
N GLU A 405 -30.70 22.36 -15.83
CA GLU A 405 -31.70 21.90 -14.87
C GLU A 405 -32.00 20.40 -15.02
N LYS A 406 -32.11 19.93 -16.28
CA LYS A 406 -32.31 18.50 -16.57
C LYS A 406 -31.06 17.67 -16.18
N THR A 407 -29.87 18.22 -16.36
CA THR A 407 -28.62 17.59 -15.93
C THR A 407 -28.56 17.46 -14.41
N ASP A 408 -28.97 18.51 -13.67
CA ASP A 408 -29.04 18.50 -12.21
C ASP A 408 -30.06 17.48 -11.69
N GLU A 409 -31.19 17.30 -12.38
CA GLU A 409 -32.18 16.27 -12.06
C GLU A 409 -31.56 14.87 -12.17
N ILE A 410 -30.90 14.55 -13.29
CA ILE A 410 -30.25 13.27 -13.54
C ILE A 410 -29.11 13.05 -12.54
N TYR A 411 -28.31 14.09 -12.25
CA TYR A 411 -27.26 14.01 -11.27
C TYR A 411 -27.80 13.66 -9.87
N ARG A 412 -28.91 14.28 -9.43
CA ARG A 412 -29.54 13.94 -8.14
C ARG A 412 -30.03 12.51 -8.08
N LEU A 413 -30.51 11.95 -9.19
CA LEU A 413 -30.90 10.54 -9.27
C LEU A 413 -29.70 9.59 -9.07
N ILE A 414 -28.54 9.91 -9.69
CA ILE A 414 -27.38 9.04 -9.74
C ILE A 414 -26.52 9.14 -8.48
N ARG A 415 -26.31 10.34 -7.95
CA ARG A 415 -25.33 10.61 -6.86
C ARG A 415 -25.63 9.88 -5.54
N THR A 416 -26.82 9.38 -5.35
CA THR A 416 -27.21 8.63 -4.15
C THR A 416 -26.71 7.18 -4.18
N LYS A 417 -26.32 6.67 -5.35
CA LYS A 417 -25.92 5.28 -5.58
C LYS A 417 -24.50 5.13 -6.13
N PHE A 418 -24.02 6.17 -6.81
CA PHE A 418 -22.72 6.15 -7.48
C PHE A 418 -21.91 7.38 -7.15
N ASP A 419 -20.58 7.22 -6.99
CA ASP A 419 -19.67 8.34 -6.95
C ASP A 419 -19.75 9.07 -8.29
N SER A 420 -20.29 10.28 -8.26
CA SER A 420 -20.61 11.02 -9.49
C SER A 420 -20.14 12.46 -9.41
N PHE A 421 -19.83 13.03 -10.55
CA PHE A 421 -19.33 14.38 -10.70
C PHE A 421 -20.19 15.18 -11.66
N LEU A 422 -20.65 16.36 -11.22
CA LEU A 422 -21.44 17.30 -12.03
C LEU A 422 -20.53 18.42 -12.55
N ASP A 423 -20.53 18.65 -13.87
CA ASP A 423 -19.76 19.74 -14.44
C ASP A 423 -20.49 20.47 -15.57
N HIS A 424 -20.65 21.77 -15.37
CA HIS A 424 -21.23 22.71 -16.34
C HIS A 424 -20.18 23.66 -16.93
N SER A 425 -18.88 23.55 -16.57
CA SER A 425 -17.87 24.56 -16.84
C SER A 425 -17.04 24.31 -18.10
N GLY A 426 -17.10 25.23 -19.05
CA GLY A 426 -16.31 25.18 -20.30
C GLY A 426 -16.89 24.28 -21.38
N ALA A 427 -16.14 24.09 -22.45
CA ALA A 427 -16.53 23.25 -23.57
C ALA A 427 -16.64 21.78 -23.19
N ILE A 428 -17.59 21.04 -23.79
CA ILE A 428 -17.86 19.63 -23.49
C ILE A 428 -16.61 18.75 -23.62
N GLY A 429 -15.77 18.96 -24.66
CA GLY A 429 -14.53 18.22 -24.83
C GLY A 429 -13.54 18.37 -23.67
N ARG A 430 -13.43 19.57 -23.07
CA ARG A 430 -12.58 19.78 -21.87
C ARG A 430 -13.14 19.07 -20.64
N ARG A 431 -14.45 18.95 -20.53
CA ARG A 431 -15.10 18.25 -19.42
C ARG A 431 -14.87 16.74 -19.54
N TYR A 432 -14.96 16.17 -20.73
CA TYR A 432 -14.57 14.77 -20.97
C TYR A 432 -13.11 14.51 -20.60
N ARG A 433 -12.17 15.39 -21.02
CA ARG A 433 -10.74 15.24 -20.66
C ARG A 433 -10.53 15.23 -19.16
N ARG A 434 -11.19 16.11 -18.40
CA ARG A 434 -11.12 16.09 -16.92
C ARG A 434 -11.60 14.78 -16.31
N LEU A 435 -12.66 14.19 -16.85
CA LEU A 435 -13.18 12.89 -16.42
C LEU A 435 -12.22 11.75 -16.79
N ASP A 436 -11.64 11.78 -17.99
CA ASP A 436 -10.65 10.80 -18.43
C ASP A 436 -9.39 10.83 -17.53
N GLU A 437 -8.94 12.00 -17.11
CA GLU A 437 -7.78 12.21 -16.22
C GLU A 437 -8.02 11.77 -14.79
N ILE A 438 -9.24 11.90 -14.26
CA ILE A 438 -9.57 11.36 -12.92
C ILE A 438 -9.97 9.89 -12.95
N GLY A 439 -9.99 9.27 -14.13
CA GLY A 439 -10.29 7.87 -14.30
C GLY A 439 -11.77 7.50 -14.24
N ALA A 440 -12.69 8.46 -14.44
CA ALA A 440 -14.13 8.17 -14.50
C ALA A 440 -14.45 7.29 -15.71
N PRO A 441 -14.95 6.05 -15.52
CA PRO A 441 -15.20 5.12 -16.63
C PRO A 441 -16.34 5.57 -17.56
N PHE A 442 -17.27 6.40 -17.05
CA PHE A 442 -18.44 6.84 -17.79
C PHE A 442 -18.65 8.35 -17.72
N ALA A 443 -19.19 8.91 -18.81
CA ALA A 443 -19.72 10.26 -18.86
C ALA A 443 -21.11 10.26 -19.49
N ILE A 444 -22.09 10.82 -18.79
CA ILE A 444 -23.45 11.02 -19.26
C ILE A 444 -23.54 12.43 -19.81
N THR A 445 -24.05 12.59 -21.02
CA THR A 445 -24.30 13.89 -21.63
C THR A 445 -25.80 14.08 -21.89
N VAL A 446 -26.29 15.18 -21.32
CA VAL A 446 -27.67 15.67 -21.48
C VAL A 446 -27.69 16.69 -22.60
N ASP A 447 -28.50 16.45 -23.62
CA ASP A 447 -28.63 17.26 -24.80
C ASP A 447 -30.10 17.63 -25.11
N HIS A 448 -30.37 18.27 -26.26
CA HIS A 448 -31.73 18.69 -26.62
C HIS A 448 -32.67 17.50 -26.78
N GLN A 449 -32.20 16.39 -27.37
CA GLN A 449 -33.00 15.17 -27.55
C GLN A 449 -33.43 14.57 -26.20
N THR A 450 -32.62 14.71 -25.16
CA THR A 450 -32.97 14.25 -23.79
C THR A 450 -34.31 14.81 -23.32
N LYS A 451 -34.65 16.05 -23.71
CA LYS A 451 -35.92 16.70 -23.34
C LYS A 451 -37.11 16.14 -24.08
N GLU A 452 -36.90 15.56 -25.28
CA GLU A 452 -37.95 15.05 -26.13
C GLU A 452 -38.31 13.59 -25.79
N ASP A 453 -37.28 12.74 -25.55
CA ASP A 453 -37.46 11.30 -25.44
C ASP A 453 -36.92 10.66 -24.12
N ASN A 454 -36.46 11.48 -23.17
CA ASN A 454 -35.86 11.02 -21.92
C ASN A 454 -34.68 10.06 -22.12
N THR A 455 -33.89 10.21 -23.16
CA THR A 455 -32.65 9.48 -23.38
C THR A 455 -31.46 10.38 -23.19
N VAL A 456 -30.31 9.79 -22.84
CA VAL A 456 -29.01 10.48 -22.69
C VAL A 456 -27.91 9.73 -23.43
N THR A 457 -26.84 10.42 -23.78
CA THR A 457 -25.65 9.77 -24.29
C THR A 457 -24.74 9.33 -23.13
N ILE A 458 -24.41 8.04 -23.05
CA ILE A 458 -23.39 7.51 -22.19
C ILE A 458 -22.10 7.25 -22.99
N ARG A 459 -20.99 7.87 -22.57
CA ARG A 459 -19.67 7.72 -23.18
C ARG A 459 -18.78 6.88 -22.27
N ARG A 460 -18.09 5.90 -22.84
CA ARG A 460 -17.03 5.14 -22.16
C ARG A 460 -15.69 5.86 -22.29
N ARG A 461 -14.90 5.85 -21.20
CA ARG A 461 -13.56 6.46 -21.13
C ARG A 461 -12.57 5.79 -22.08
N ASP A 462 -12.52 4.45 -22.09
CA ASP A 462 -11.40 3.71 -22.66
C ASP A 462 -11.38 3.70 -24.19
N ASP A 463 -12.52 3.64 -24.84
CA ASP A 463 -12.69 3.61 -26.30
C ASP A 463 -13.47 4.80 -26.87
N MET A 464 -13.93 5.71 -26.01
CA MET A 464 -14.79 6.85 -26.35
C MET A 464 -16.13 6.49 -27.03
N ALA A 465 -16.49 5.21 -27.02
CA ALA A 465 -17.75 4.78 -27.58
C ALA A 465 -18.94 5.47 -26.88
N GLN A 466 -19.90 5.92 -27.67
CA GLN A 466 -21.06 6.64 -27.18
C GLN A 466 -22.34 5.87 -27.60
N ASN A 467 -23.16 5.59 -26.61
CA ASN A 467 -24.44 4.93 -26.82
C ASN A 467 -25.56 5.79 -26.25
N ARG A 468 -26.69 5.80 -26.93
CA ARG A 468 -27.89 6.46 -26.42
C ARG A 468 -28.73 5.47 -25.64
N VAL A 469 -29.11 5.84 -24.43
CA VAL A 469 -29.82 4.99 -23.46
C VAL A 469 -30.92 5.77 -22.76
N ASN A 470 -31.98 5.09 -22.34
CA ASN A 470 -33.03 5.72 -21.54
C ASN A 470 -32.49 6.04 -20.11
N ILE A 471 -32.94 7.17 -19.55
CA ILE A 471 -32.54 7.57 -18.17
C ILE A 471 -32.89 6.48 -17.15
N SER A 472 -33.99 5.75 -17.36
CA SER A 472 -34.41 4.64 -16.48
C SER A 472 -33.44 3.44 -16.46
N GLU A 473 -32.57 3.29 -17.49
CA GLU A 473 -31.63 2.18 -17.61
C GLU A 473 -30.25 2.51 -16.97
N LEU A 474 -29.99 3.79 -16.69
CA LEU A 474 -28.68 4.26 -16.22
C LEU A 474 -28.21 3.53 -14.95
N GLU A 475 -29.10 3.34 -13.99
CA GLU A 475 -28.76 2.67 -12.74
C GLU A 475 -28.29 1.23 -12.97
N SER A 476 -29.00 0.47 -13.79
CA SER A 476 -28.65 -0.92 -14.06
C SER A 476 -27.34 -1.04 -14.84
N ILE A 477 -27.10 -0.14 -15.80
CA ILE A 477 -25.87 -0.10 -16.58
C ILE A 477 -24.69 0.21 -15.68
N LEU A 478 -24.77 1.29 -14.90
CA LEU A 478 -23.69 1.71 -14.03
C LEU A 478 -23.40 0.65 -12.94
N ALA A 479 -24.43 0.06 -12.33
CA ALA A 479 -24.28 -0.96 -11.31
C ALA A 479 -23.54 -2.19 -11.82
N LYS A 480 -23.87 -2.64 -13.03
CA LYS A 480 -23.20 -3.78 -13.68
C LYS A 480 -21.74 -3.51 -13.97
N GLU A 481 -21.45 -2.33 -14.54
CA GLU A 481 -20.11 -2.00 -15.04
C GLU A 481 -19.13 -1.56 -13.94
N THR A 482 -19.64 -1.11 -12.76
CA THR A 482 -18.84 -0.66 -11.63
C THR A 482 -18.84 -1.63 -10.44
N ALA A 483 -19.47 -2.80 -10.60
CA ALA A 483 -19.45 -3.84 -9.57
C ALA A 483 -18.04 -4.36 -9.33
N TYR A 484 -17.74 -4.67 -8.07
CA TYR A 484 -16.55 -5.45 -7.73
C TYR A 484 -16.66 -6.86 -8.33
N PRO A 485 -15.53 -7.46 -8.76
CA PRO A 485 -15.49 -8.79 -9.37
C PRO A 485 -15.94 -9.90 -8.41
#